data_290b5d015059f102c90a73b2e26734c2
#
_entry.id   290b5d015059f102c90a73b2e26734c2
#
_cell.length_a   1.000
_cell.length_b   1.000
_cell.length_c   1.000
_cell.angle_alpha   90.00
_cell.angle_beta   90.00
_cell.angle_gamma   90.00
#
_symmetry.space_group_name_H-M   'P 1'
#
loop_
_entity.id
_entity.type
_entity.pdbx_description
1 polymer ?
#
loop_
_entity_poly.entity_id
_entity_poly.type
_entity_poly.pdbx_seq_one_letter_code
_entity_poly.pdbx_strand_id
1 'polypeptide(L)'
;MRKLTSTLVAAVVLVALPHLALAQRARSAAGGPKNEIGVDLGAEYNHAGSGCTADCGGLGIGTPIDIRWGFMASGPLSFEPRFSLSYLSGSASPIGGHVLAFNPDLNVIYRMKKSTARRGMYVTGGLGLGIANAAPAGGSSTTATQLSLNGGVGKRIPMESNAWRVEGFLRYNFENSGKGVPSSFDIGARLGMSFWR
;
A
#
# COMPACT_ATOMS: atom_id res chain seq x y z
N MET A 1 -15.44 -16.57 -17.82
CA MET A 1 -14.93 -15.24 -17.52
C MET A 1 -13.79 -15.17 -16.47
N ARG A 2 -13.62 -16.18 -15.59
CA ARG A 2 -12.57 -16.19 -14.52
C ARG A 2 -11.10 -16.20 -15.00
N LYS A 3 -10.83 -16.73 -16.21
CA LYS A 3 -9.44 -16.81 -16.73
C LYS A 3 -8.94 -15.50 -17.36
N LEU A 4 -9.84 -14.63 -17.83
CA LEU A 4 -9.47 -13.38 -18.48
C LEU A 4 -8.90 -12.32 -17.50
N THR A 5 -9.45 -12.24 -16.28
CA THR A 5 -9.02 -11.23 -15.29
C THR A 5 -7.62 -11.51 -14.76
N SER A 6 -7.26 -12.77 -14.49
CA SER A 6 -5.91 -13.13 -14.04
C SER A 6 -4.85 -12.88 -15.11
N THR A 7 -5.18 -13.11 -16.38
CA THR A 7 -4.27 -12.88 -17.51
C THR A 7 -4.05 -11.38 -17.75
N LEU A 8 -5.08 -10.56 -17.55
CA LEU A 8 -4.97 -9.11 -17.75
C LEU A 8 -4.08 -8.44 -16.70
N VAL A 9 -4.19 -8.83 -15.43
CA VAL A 9 -3.34 -8.32 -14.35
C VAL A 9 -1.88 -8.74 -14.55
N ALA A 10 -1.61 -9.99 -14.94
CA ALA A 10 -0.26 -10.46 -15.24
C ALA A 10 0.34 -9.72 -16.46
N ALA A 11 -0.46 -9.43 -17.47
CA ALA A 11 -0.02 -8.70 -18.66
C ALA A 11 0.34 -7.24 -18.35
N VAL A 12 -0.44 -6.56 -17.52
CA VAL A 12 -0.15 -5.17 -17.10
C VAL A 12 1.15 -5.08 -16.29
N VAL A 13 1.39 -6.03 -15.39
CA VAL A 13 2.63 -6.09 -14.60
C VAL A 13 3.84 -6.38 -15.50
N LEU A 14 3.72 -7.31 -16.44
CA LEU A 14 4.80 -7.67 -17.36
C LEU A 14 5.17 -6.56 -18.36
N VAL A 15 4.20 -5.75 -18.80
CA VAL A 15 4.45 -4.61 -19.70
C VAL A 15 5.05 -3.42 -18.95
N ALA A 16 4.74 -3.22 -17.67
CA ALA A 16 5.27 -2.11 -16.88
C ALA A 16 6.76 -2.29 -16.51
N LEU A 17 7.22 -3.53 -16.29
CA LEU A 17 8.59 -3.82 -15.85
C LEU A 17 9.69 -3.34 -16.81
N PRO A 18 9.63 -3.55 -18.14
CA PRO A 18 10.67 -3.08 -19.04
C PRO A 18 10.72 -1.54 -19.17
N HIS A 19 9.59 -0.84 -19.05
CA HIS A 19 9.58 0.62 -19.07
C HIS A 19 10.20 1.23 -17.80
N LEU A 20 10.07 0.56 -16.65
CA LEU A 20 10.75 0.94 -15.41
C LEU A 20 12.28 0.79 -15.53
N ALA A 21 12.76 -0.27 -16.16
CA ALA A 21 14.19 -0.51 -16.40
C ALA A 21 14.82 0.52 -17.35
N LEU A 22 14.10 0.93 -18.39
CA LEU A 22 14.55 1.96 -19.32
C LEU A 22 14.60 3.36 -18.67
N ALA A 23 13.61 3.70 -17.82
CA ALA A 23 13.61 4.93 -17.05
C ALA A 23 14.79 5.01 -16.07
N GLN A 24 15.27 3.89 -15.54
CA GLN A 24 16.47 3.84 -14.69
C GLN A 24 17.77 4.14 -15.45
N ARG A 25 17.91 3.64 -16.69
CA ARG A 25 19.13 3.86 -17.52
C ARG A 25 19.35 5.33 -17.90
N ALA A 26 18.28 6.04 -18.24
CA ALA A 26 18.35 7.45 -18.63
C ALA A 26 18.83 8.38 -17.49
N ARG A 27 18.81 7.92 -16.23
CA ARG A 27 19.10 8.72 -15.03
C ARG A 27 20.48 8.55 -14.44
N SER A 28 21.21 7.56 -14.86
CA SER A 28 22.60 7.36 -14.41
C SER A 28 23.50 8.57 -14.68
N ALA A 29 23.08 9.48 -15.57
CA ALA A 29 23.79 10.69 -15.93
C ALA A 29 23.55 11.91 -14.99
N ALA A 30 22.54 11.91 -14.13
CA ALA A 30 22.11 13.12 -13.41
C ALA A 30 22.44 13.14 -11.89
N GLY A 31 23.25 12.22 -11.38
CA GLY A 31 23.91 12.33 -10.05
C GLY A 31 23.02 12.37 -8.80
N GLY A 32 21.69 12.21 -8.88
CA GLY A 32 20.78 12.18 -7.74
C GLY A 32 20.55 10.77 -7.16
N PRO A 33 19.99 10.64 -5.95
CA PRO A 33 19.65 9.35 -5.37
C PRO A 33 18.63 8.63 -6.27
N LYS A 34 18.96 7.39 -6.65
CA LYS A 34 18.20 6.63 -7.64
C LYS A 34 17.06 5.81 -7.01
N ASN A 35 17.31 5.31 -5.82
CA ASN A 35 16.41 4.41 -5.12
C ASN A 35 16.18 4.90 -3.69
N GLU A 36 14.96 4.70 -3.21
CA GLU A 36 14.55 4.88 -1.83
C GLU A 36 14.10 3.52 -1.29
N ILE A 37 14.62 3.11 -0.15
CA ILE A 37 14.11 1.97 0.61
C ILE A 37 13.53 2.52 1.89
N GLY A 38 12.39 2.02 2.33
CA GLY A 38 11.77 2.47 3.56
C GLY A 38 10.99 1.38 4.27
N VAL A 39 10.83 1.61 5.57
CA VAL A 39 9.98 0.82 6.45
C VAL A 39 9.09 1.77 7.21
N ASP A 40 7.80 1.49 7.23
CA ASP A 40 6.81 2.27 7.95
C ASP A 40 5.99 1.38 8.90
N LEU A 41 5.56 1.96 10.02
CA LEU A 41 4.57 1.41 10.93
C LEU A 41 3.33 2.28 10.88
N GLY A 42 2.16 1.66 10.87
CA GLY A 42 0.89 2.35 10.74
C GLY A 42 -0.02 2.24 11.95
N ALA A 43 -1.09 3.01 11.87
CA ALA A 43 -2.33 2.79 12.57
C ALA A 43 -3.44 2.94 11.54
N GLU A 44 -4.38 1.99 11.52
CA GLU A 44 -5.46 1.98 10.53
C GLU A 44 -6.80 1.64 11.17
N TYR A 45 -7.84 2.29 10.67
CA TYR A 45 -9.21 1.92 10.91
C TYR A 45 -9.76 1.27 9.64
N ASN A 46 -10.16 0.01 9.76
CA ASN A 46 -10.82 -0.74 8.70
C ASN A 46 -12.33 -0.71 8.90
N HIS A 47 -13.09 -0.49 7.85
CA HIS A 47 -14.54 -0.57 7.84
C HIS A 47 -15.01 -1.46 6.70
N ALA A 48 -15.69 -2.55 7.03
CA ALA A 48 -16.31 -3.42 6.05
C ALA A 48 -17.56 -2.76 5.46
N GLY A 49 -17.72 -2.90 4.14
CA GLY A 49 -18.84 -2.33 3.40
C GLY A 49 -20.16 -3.09 3.57
N SER A 50 -21.03 -2.96 2.60
CA SER A 50 -22.36 -3.59 2.59
C SER A 50 -22.29 -5.12 2.78
N GLY A 51 -23.12 -5.66 3.67
CA GLY A 51 -23.15 -7.10 3.99
C GLY A 51 -22.57 -7.43 5.38
N CYS A 52 -21.92 -6.50 6.02
CA CYS A 52 -21.55 -6.63 7.42
C CYS A 52 -22.76 -6.35 8.32
N THR A 53 -23.07 -7.24 9.26
CA THR A 53 -24.27 -7.15 10.11
C THR A 53 -23.98 -6.80 11.56
N ALA A 54 -22.70 -6.82 12.00
CA ALA A 54 -22.26 -6.44 13.34
C ALA A 54 -20.77 -6.09 13.31
N ASP A 55 -20.36 -5.11 14.15
CA ASP A 55 -18.97 -4.69 14.37
C ASP A 55 -18.14 -4.54 13.08
N CYS A 56 -18.67 -3.77 12.15
CA CYS A 56 -18.14 -3.63 10.78
C CYS A 56 -16.83 -2.85 10.70
N GLY A 57 -16.25 -2.43 11.80
CA GLY A 57 -15.02 -1.68 11.85
C GLY A 57 -14.07 -2.10 12.95
N GLY A 58 -12.78 -1.94 12.72
CA GLY A 58 -11.73 -2.24 13.68
C GLY A 58 -10.56 -1.26 13.60
N LEU A 59 -9.99 -0.90 14.74
CA LEU A 59 -8.79 -0.07 14.83
C LEU A 59 -7.57 -0.93 15.14
N GLY A 60 -6.60 -0.92 14.23
CA GLY A 60 -5.28 -1.53 14.43
C GLY A 60 -4.22 -0.47 14.72
N ILE A 61 -3.36 -0.74 15.71
CA ILE A 61 -2.18 0.07 16.03
C ILE A 61 -0.93 -0.79 15.86
N GLY A 62 0.12 -0.23 15.24
CA GLY A 62 1.32 -0.98 14.85
C GLY A 62 1.13 -1.78 13.55
N THR A 63 0.04 -1.52 12.86
CA THR A 63 -0.33 -2.13 11.59
C THR A 63 -0.94 -1.05 10.68
N PRO A 64 -0.71 -1.06 9.34
CA PRO A 64 0.15 -2.00 8.63
C PRO A 64 1.65 -1.77 8.92
N ILE A 65 2.42 -2.84 8.70
CA ILE A 65 3.88 -2.73 8.57
C ILE A 65 4.18 -2.73 7.08
N ASP A 66 4.84 -1.68 6.59
CA ASP A 66 5.13 -1.51 5.17
C ASP A 66 6.63 -1.61 4.89
N ILE A 67 6.98 -2.35 3.86
CA ILE A 67 8.28 -2.27 3.20
C ILE A 67 8.05 -1.65 1.83
N ARG A 68 8.81 -0.63 1.49
CA ARG A 68 8.67 0.08 0.22
C ARG A 68 10.00 0.30 -0.49
N TRP A 69 9.91 0.29 -1.81
CA TRP A 69 11.05 0.54 -2.66
C TRP A 69 10.69 1.58 -3.72
N GLY A 70 11.19 2.79 -3.53
CA GLY A 70 10.93 3.92 -4.42
C GLY A 70 11.96 4.02 -5.54
N PHE A 71 11.49 4.13 -6.77
CA PHE A 71 12.29 4.41 -7.95
C PHE A 71 12.01 5.84 -8.40
N MET A 72 13.03 6.69 -8.37
CA MET A 72 12.87 8.06 -8.82
C MET A 72 12.67 8.11 -10.33
N ALA A 73 11.52 8.53 -10.80
CA ALA A 73 11.27 8.82 -12.22
C ALA A 73 11.68 10.28 -12.57
N SER A 74 11.49 10.78 -13.78
CA SER A 74 11.88 12.13 -14.16
C SER A 74 11.06 13.20 -13.44
N GLY A 75 11.69 14.31 -13.06
CA GLY A 75 10.98 15.43 -12.43
C GLY A 75 10.38 15.07 -11.07
N PRO A 76 9.11 15.42 -10.82
CA PRO A 76 8.47 15.26 -9.53
C PRO A 76 7.93 13.84 -9.26
N LEU A 77 7.98 12.94 -10.25
CA LEU A 77 7.39 11.61 -10.15
C LEU A 77 8.35 10.57 -9.60
N SER A 78 7.82 9.59 -8.89
CA SER A 78 8.49 8.37 -8.45
C SER A 78 7.50 7.20 -8.50
N PHE A 79 8.00 5.99 -8.73
CA PHE A 79 7.24 4.76 -8.61
C PHE A 79 7.64 4.07 -7.31
N GLU A 80 6.69 3.54 -6.58
CA GLU A 80 6.94 2.91 -5.29
C GLU A 80 6.14 1.62 -5.16
N PRO A 81 6.72 0.44 -5.51
CA PRO A 81 6.25 -0.82 -4.97
C PRO A 81 6.26 -0.78 -3.45
N ARG A 82 5.16 -1.23 -2.85
CA ARG A 82 4.98 -1.31 -1.40
C ARG A 82 4.40 -2.67 -1.06
N PHE A 83 4.89 -3.26 0.01
CA PHE A 83 4.39 -4.49 0.58
C PHE A 83 3.92 -4.19 1.98
N SER A 84 2.61 -4.25 2.20
CA SER A 84 1.96 -3.98 3.48
C SER A 84 1.53 -5.28 4.12
N LEU A 85 1.80 -5.43 5.41
CA LEU A 85 1.35 -6.52 6.25
C LEU A 85 0.50 -5.96 7.38
N SER A 86 -0.77 -6.34 7.45
CA SER A 86 -1.71 -5.95 8.49
C SER A 86 -2.14 -7.16 9.29
N TYR A 87 -2.22 -7.00 10.61
CA TYR A 87 -2.76 -8.00 11.51
C TYR A 87 -3.74 -7.34 12.48
N LEU A 88 -4.98 -7.80 12.45
CA LEU A 88 -6.06 -7.35 13.32
C LEU A 88 -6.61 -8.54 14.11
N SER A 89 -6.82 -8.41 15.41
CA SER A 89 -7.34 -9.48 16.25
C SER A 89 -8.24 -8.95 17.38
N GLY A 90 -9.08 -9.81 17.91
CA GLY A 90 -10.01 -9.49 18.97
C GLY A 90 -10.97 -8.36 18.59
N SER A 91 -11.10 -7.34 19.42
CA SER A 91 -11.95 -6.17 19.16
C SER A 91 -11.48 -5.27 18.02
N ALA A 92 -10.22 -5.39 17.59
CA ALA A 92 -9.70 -4.70 16.41
C ALA A 92 -10.06 -5.42 15.10
N SER A 93 -10.49 -6.69 15.16
CA SER A 93 -10.91 -7.45 13.99
C SER A 93 -12.41 -7.27 13.75
N PRO A 94 -12.81 -6.93 12.51
CA PRO A 94 -14.23 -6.74 12.17
C PRO A 94 -15.06 -8.04 12.22
N ILE A 95 -14.43 -9.18 12.46
CA ILE A 95 -15.09 -10.50 12.53
C ILE A 95 -14.96 -11.18 13.89
N GLY A 96 -14.46 -10.47 14.91
CA GLY A 96 -14.28 -10.97 16.28
C GLY A 96 -13.19 -12.04 16.45
N GLY A 97 -12.51 -12.42 15.38
CA GLY A 97 -11.39 -13.38 15.37
C GLY A 97 -10.06 -12.70 15.04
N HIS A 98 -9.38 -13.17 13.99
CA HIS A 98 -8.22 -12.48 13.46
C HIS A 98 -8.25 -12.36 11.94
N VAL A 99 -7.64 -11.28 11.43
CA VAL A 99 -7.41 -11.05 10.00
C VAL A 99 -5.93 -10.75 9.81
N LEU A 100 -5.28 -11.55 8.95
CA LEU A 100 -3.95 -11.29 8.44
C LEU A 100 -4.07 -10.90 6.98
N ALA A 101 -3.64 -9.70 6.63
CA ALA A 101 -3.67 -9.21 5.25
C ALA A 101 -2.27 -8.87 4.76
N PHE A 102 -1.96 -9.32 3.54
CA PHE A 102 -0.76 -8.98 2.79
C PHE A 102 -1.15 -8.24 1.53
N ASN A 103 -0.67 -7.01 1.37
CA ASN A 103 -1.06 -6.14 0.28
C ASN A 103 0.17 -5.65 -0.51
N PRO A 104 0.51 -6.31 -1.63
CA PRO A 104 1.41 -5.73 -2.61
C PRO A 104 0.72 -4.62 -3.39
N ASP A 105 1.29 -3.43 -3.35
CA ASP A 105 0.81 -2.23 -4.03
C ASP A 105 1.85 -1.70 -5.00
N LEU A 106 1.39 -1.09 -6.08
CA LEU A 106 2.22 -0.28 -6.97
C LEU A 106 1.70 1.15 -6.93
N ASN A 107 2.52 2.06 -6.42
CA ASN A 107 2.17 3.45 -6.21
C ASN A 107 2.96 4.38 -7.13
N VAL A 108 2.32 5.48 -7.51
CA VAL A 108 2.93 6.65 -8.09
C VAL A 108 2.95 7.74 -7.03
N ILE A 109 4.13 8.32 -6.80
CA ILE A 109 4.31 9.45 -5.90
C ILE A 109 4.57 10.70 -6.72
N TYR A 110 3.80 11.74 -6.48
CA TYR A 110 4.01 13.06 -7.02
C TYR A 110 4.52 14.00 -5.94
N ARG A 111 5.77 14.46 -6.07
CA ARG A 111 6.36 15.46 -5.17
C ARG A 111 5.83 16.84 -5.47
N MET A 112 5.27 17.49 -4.47
CA MET A 112 4.74 18.85 -4.61
C MET A 112 5.87 19.86 -4.90
N LYS A 113 5.48 21.02 -5.43
CA LYS A 113 6.41 22.13 -5.73
C LYS A 113 7.30 22.44 -4.51
N LYS A 114 8.59 22.66 -4.75
CA LYS A 114 9.64 22.87 -3.74
C LYS A 114 10.01 21.63 -2.90
N SER A 115 9.48 20.45 -3.21
CA SER A 115 9.86 19.20 -2.57
C SER A 115 10.98 18.51 -3.34
N THR A 116 11.89 17.86 -2.61
CA THR A 116 12.98 17.05 -3.16
C THR A 116 12.76 15.56 -2.87
N ALA A 117 13.65 14.69 -3.30
CA ALA A 117 13.59 13.28 -2.95
C ALA A 117 13.57 13.04 -1.43
N ARG A 118 14.32 13.84 -0.67
CA ARG A 118 14.49 13.68 0.78
C ARG A 118 13.61 14.60 1.63
N ARG A 119 12.98 15.61 1.04
CA ARG A 119 12.29 16.67 1.80
C ARG A 119 11.01 17.11 1.11
N GLY A 120 10.00 17.40 1.91
CA GLY A 120 8.77 18.10 1.47
C GLY A 120 7.55 17.20 1.37
N MET A 121 6.49 17.80 0.88
CA MET A 121 5.18 17.16 0.74
C MET A 121 5.09 16.36 -0.57
N TYR A 122 4.29 15.32 -0.55
CA TYR A 122 3.94 14.53 -1.72
C TYR A 122 2.50 14.01 -1.60
N VAL A 123 1.94 13.66 -2.73
CA VAL A 123 0.73 12.84 -2.83
C VAL A 123 1.10 11.50 -3.45
N THR A 124 0.38 10.48 -3.09
CA THR A 124 0.55 9.13 -3.63
C THR A 124 -0.79 8.56 -4.04
N GLY A 125 -0.78 7.71 -5.05
CA GLY A 125 -1.93 6.95 -5.49
C GLY A 125 -1.47 5.69 -6.20
N GLY A 126 -2.24 4.63 -6.08
CA GLY A 126 -1.83 3.35 -6.65
C GLY A 126 -2.91 2.29 -6.62
N LEU A 127 -2.55 1.17 -7.22
CA LEU A 127 -3.36 -0.05 -7.25
C LEU A 127 -2.66 -1.12 -6.43
N GLY A 128 -3.44 -1.95 -5.77
CA GLY A 128 -2.94 -3.05 -4.97
C GLY A 128 -3.75 -4.33 -5.13
N LEU A 129 -3.18 -5.39 -4.63
CA LEU A 129 -3.83 -6.68 -4.49
C LEU A 129 -3.81 -7.08 -3.02
N GLY A 130 -4.98 -7.06 -2.37
CA GLY A 130 -5.13 -7.55 -1.02
C GLY A 130 -5.25 -9.08 -1.01
N ILE A 131 -4.46 -9.74 -0.18
CA ILE A 131 -4.58 -11.18 0.13
C ILE A 131 -4.84 -11.27 1.63
N ALA A 132 -6.08 -11.57 1.99
CA ALA A 132 -6.48 -11.63 3.39
C ALA A 132 -6.81 -13.06 3.80
N ASN A 133 -6.27 -13.50 4.93
CA ASN A 133 -6.68 -14.69 5.64
C ASN A 133 -7.49 -14.26 6.87
N ALA A 134 -8.75 -14.62 6.88
CA ALA A 134 -9.70 -14.27 7.92
C ALA A 134 -10.15 -15.52 8.66
N ALA A 135 -10.04 -15.54 9.98
CA ALA A 135 -10.50 -16.62 10.85
C ALA A 135 -11.41 -16.05 11.92
N PRO A 136 -12.74 -16.23 11.79
CA PRO A 136 -13.70 -15.88 12.84
C PRO A 136 -13.42 -16.64 14.13
N ALA A 137 -13.81 -16.07 15.26
CA ALA A 137 -13.69 -16.75 16.56
C ALA A 137 -14.47 -18.09 16.53
N GLY A 138 -13.75 -19.21 16.70
CA GLY A 138 -14.33 -20.56 16.67
C GLY A 138 -14.70 -21.11 15.29
N GLY A 139 -14.36 -20.38 14.21
CA GLY A 139 -14.60 -20.80 12.82
C GLY A 139 -13.35 -21.22 12.07
N SER A 140 -13.55 -21.76 10.86
CA SER A 140 -12.45 -22.09 9.95
C SER A 140 -11.93 -20.84 9.23
N SER A 141 -10.63 -20.81 8.94
CA SER A 141 -10.01 -19.73 8.19
C SER A 141 -10.40 -19.75 6.71
N THR A 142 -10.58 -18.58 6.15
CA THR A 142 -10.84 -18.40 4.71
C THR A 142 -9.82 -17.42 4.14
N THR A 143 -9.24 -17.76 3.00
CA THR A 143 -8.35 -16.85 2.27
C THR A 143 -9.07 -16.26 1.06
N ALA A 144 -9.00 -14.95 0.93
CA ALA A 144 -9.57 -14.23 -0.19
C ALA A 144 -8.60 -13.21 -0.76
N THR A 145 -8.79 -12.87 -2.03
CA THR A 145 -8.02 -11.84 -2.72
C THR A 145 -8.96 -10.74 -3.19
N GLN A 146 -8.53 -9.49 -3.05
CA GLN A 146 -9.27 -8.31 -3.48
C GLN A 146 -8.35 -7.35 -4.22
N LEU A 147 -8.86 -6.72 -5.26
CA LEU A 147 -8.20 -5.54 -5.83
C LEU A 147 -8.40 -4.35 -4.89
N SER A 148 -7.42 -3.46 -4.84
CA SER A 148 -7.55 -2.24 -4.07
C SER A 148 -7.08 -1.02 -4.86
N LEU A 149 -7.69 0.12 -4.53
CA LEU A 149 -7.24 1.45 -4.92
C LEU A 149 -6.78 2.16 -3.65
N ASN A 150 -5.58 2.73 -3.69
CA ASN A 150 -5.07 3.46 -2.53
C ASN A 150 -4.62 4.87 -2.92
N GLY A 151 -4.61 5.75 -1.93
CA GLY A 151 -4.12 7.11 -2.07
C GLY A 151 -3.68 7.68 -0.74
N GLY A 152 -2.87 8.71 -0.78
CA GLY A 152 -2.40 9.34 0.44
C GLY A 152 -1.72 10.66 0.23
N VAL A 153 -1.46 11.33 1.34
CA VAL A 153 -0.65 12.53 1.40
C VAL A 153 0.39 12.37 2.50
N GLY A 154 1.63 12.72 2.19
CA GLY A 154 2.72 12.55 3.12
C GLY A 154 3.74 13.68 3.09
N LYS A 155 4.61 13.64 4.09
CA LYS A 155 5.74 14.56 4.25
C LYS A 155 6.99 13.78 4.58
N ARG A 156 8.10 14.14 3.91
CA ARG A 156 9.45 13.72 4.27
C ARG A 156 10.13 14.83 5.07
N ILE A 157 10.67 14.47 6.23
CA ILE A 157 11.40 15.35 7.14
C ILE A 157 12.86 14.89 7.10
N PRO A 158 13.79 15.67 6.50
CA PRO A 158 15.14 15.22 6.30
C PRO A 158 15.91 15.09 7.62
N MET A 159 16.75 14.08 7.68
CA MET A 159 17.84 13.89 8.63
C MET A 159 19.15 13.91 7.86
N GLU A 160 20.28 13.69 8.49
CA GLU A 160 21.61 13.75 7.83
C GLU A 160 21.70 12.83 6.59
N SER A 161 21.42 11.54 6.73
CA SER A 161 21.51 10.55 5.65
C SER A 161 20.15 9.97 5.22
N ASN A 162 19.13 10.13 6.06
CA ASN A 162 17.80 9.54 5.94
C ASN A 162 16.72 10.63 5.96
N ALA A 163 15.45 10.21 5.99
CA ALA A 163 14.34 11.10 6.37
C ALA A 163 13.28 10.31 7.14
N TRP A 164 12.64 10.95 8.07
CA TRP A 164 11.34 10.51 8.56
C TRP A 164 10.30 10.71 7.48
N ARG A 165 9.37 9.78 7.41
CA ARG A 165 8.19 9.85 6.54
C ARG A 165 6.93 9.73 7.39
N VAL A 166 6.03 10.69 7.24
CA VAL A 166 4.68 10.66 7.80
C VAL A 166 3.71 10.68 6.65
N GLU A 167 2.75 9.76 6.63
CA GLU A 167 1.76 9.63 5.54
C GLU A 167 0.39 9.33 6.12
N GLY A 168 -0.62 10.14 5.75
CA GLY A 168 -2.02 9.76 5.89
C GLY A 168 -2.46 9.03 4.63
N PHE A 169 -3.21 7.95 4.76
CA PHE A 169 -3.62 7.12 3.64
C PHE A 169 -5.10 6.73 3.70
N LEU A 170 -5.62 6.42 2.54
CA LEU A 170 -6.92 5.82 2.30
C LEU A 170 -6.72 4.60 1.40
N ARG A 171 -7.47 3.53 1.63
CA ARG A 171 -7.54 2.38 0.74
C ARG A 171 -8.99 1.94 0.60
N TYR A 172 -9.38 1.65 -0.61
CA TYR A 172 -10.66 1.01 -0.92
C TYR A 172 -10.38 -0.37 -1.53
N ASN A 173 -10.88 -1.40 -0.88
CA ASN A 173 -10.80 -2.77 -1.34
C ASN A 173 -12.10 -3.12 -2.04
N PHE A 174 -12.02 -3.52 -3.31
CA PHE A 174 -13.18 -3.87 -4.11
C PHE A 174 -13.76 -5.20 -3.67
N GLU A 175 -15.07 -5.31 -3.75
CA GLU A 175 -15.78 -6.56 -3.47
C GLU A 175 -15.23 -7.72 -4.30
N ASN A 176 -15.13 -8.91 -3.70
CA ASN A 176 -14.94 -10.17 -4.38
C ASN A 176 -16.17 -11.07 -4.15
N SER A 177 -17.22 -10.81 -4.89
CA SER A 177 -18.49 -11.54 -4.80
C SER A 177 -18.34 -13.05 -5.06
N GLY A 178 -17.36 -13.43 -5.88
CA GLY A 178 -17.06 -14.86 -6.14
C GLY A 178 -16.48 -15.60 -4.94
N LYS A 179 -16.07 -14.89 -3.89
CA LYS A 179 -15.57 -15.41 -2.61
C LYS A 179 -16.41 -14.96 -1.42
N GLY A 180 -17.48 -14.20 -1.65
CA GLY A 180 -18.33 -13.64 -0.59
C GLY A 180 -17.62 -12.60 0.28
N VAL A 181 -16.59 -11.95 -0.24
CA VAL A 181 -15.84 -10.92 0.51
C VAL A 181 -16.39 -9.55 0.15
N PRO A 182 -16.96 -8.81 1.12
CA PRO A 182 -17.49 -7.48 0.87
C PRO A 182 -16.38 -6.48 0.53
N SER A 183 -16.74 -5.34 -0.05
CA SER A 183 -15.84 -4.20 -0.14
C SER A 183 -15.46 -3.71 1.26
N SER A 184 -14.30 -3.09 1.38
CA SER A 184 -13.90 -2.44 2.65
C SER A 184 -13.16 -1.14 2.35
N PHE A 185 -13.10 -0.31 3.38
CA PHE A 185 -12.43 0.97 3.36
C PHE A 185 -11.50 1.08 4.55
N ASP A 186 -10.24 1.42 4.28
CA ASP A 186 -9.22 1.62 5.30
C ASP A 186 -8.81 3.09 5.30
N ILE A 187 -8.73 3.69 6.47
CA ILE A 187 -8.17 5.02 6.69
C ILE A 187 -7.12 4.93 7.78
N GLY A 188 -5.98 5.59 7.58
CA GLY A 188 -4.93 5.50 8.57
C GLY A 188 -3.80 6.49 8.38
N ALA A 189 -2.81 6.32 9.24
CA ALA A 189 -1.55 7.05 9.17
C ALA A 189 -0.36 6.10 9.32
N ARG A 190 0.75 6.47 8.73
CA ARG A 190 2.02 5.74 8.77
C ARG A 190 3.15 6.65 9.19
N LEU A 191 4.06 6.11 9.98
CA LEU A 191 5.31 6.75 10.36
C LEU A 191 6.45 5.79 10.05
N GLY A 192 7.48 6.26 9.38
CA GLY A 192 8.61 5.42 9.04
C GLY A 192 9.85 6.17 8.63
N MET A 193 10.81 5.42 8.13
CA MET A 193 12.11 5.94 7.71
C MET A 193 12.38 5.60 6.25
N SER A 194 13.04 6.54 5.58
CA SER A 194 13.50 6.42 4.19
C SER A 194 15.02 6.51 4.14
N PHE A 195 15.61 5.60 3.36
CA PHE A 195 17.03 5.51 3.07
C PHE A 195 17.25 5.60 1.56
N TRP A 196 18.31 6.26 1.10
CA TRP A 196 18.60 6.45 -0.32
C TRP A 196 19.95 5.84 -0.69
N ARG A 197 19.96 5.21 -1.86
CA ARG A 197 21.15 4.71 -2.54
C ARG A 197 21.27 5.25 -3.96
#